data_182633e5be55d7e1e2a92fd6a728ae55
#
_entry.id   182633e5be55d7e1e2a92fd6a728ae55
#
_cell.length_a   1.000
_cell.length_b   1.000
_cell.length_c   1.000
_cell.angle_alpha   90.00
_cell.angle_beta   90.00
_cell.angle_gamma   90.00
#
_symmetry.space_group_name_H-M   'P 1'
#
loop_
_entity.id
_entity.type
_entity.pdbx_description
1 polymer ?
#
loop_
_entity_poly.entity_id
_entity_poly.type
_entity_poly.pdbx_seq_one_letter_code
_entity_poly.pdbx_strand_id
1 'polypeptide(L)'
;MDKADKELIKKQLSEYSLTNRAEFEAELNAAIMRGKVLPMELVSYSHMNQVDTPLAKRMLSLASGEDVCLPSEDISKGFKDAMKVIFNQKGSSFSIDIMADKNVQSLIEAHATVLDRNLQRVEMSDIMRQRLQRSNYIFSGIKTFHELNEAFPSLLDENGNRKPFERFLNDVQKIDDTYNSHYLRAEYNFVQSSAQMAAKWEQFAEDGDRYNLQYRTAGDSKVRPAHAALNGVTLPPSDPFWQTYYPPNGWNCRCNVVQVRKAKYPATPHDEAMKRGEEALQDDTKGIFHFNPGIQQKTIPDYNPYTIRRCRDCDIAKGKLNLDRKPVADNELCAACRLVHKCANAYTDSGKTNLSVEDRDVILAKPLDEQYFTKYMGIKGKVLQHELACSTAEDYKRVLDVAIAFANEYGDCFLNPEIRFNAKEGRRKVYDMIPEDSRANPDLKVGEFGYIDVKSPEKVMNCCRNANHASDAQHACVCLTDHCFRKPITERQIQDRNKAIWDSEQYHHDYIFWYVNGKLRKYKRPME
;
A
#
# COMPACT_ATOMS: atom_id res chain seq x y z
N MET A 1 30.72 21.33 -3.76
CA MET A 1 31.82 20.80 -4.60
C MET A 1 32.29 21.89 -5.53
N ASP A 2 33.52 22.29 -5.47
CA ASP A 2 34.03 23.33 -6.35
C ASP A 2 34.36 22.80 -7.76
N LYS A 3 34.75 23.69 -8.68
CA LYS A 3 35.04 23.34 -10.07
C LYS A 3 36.26 22.42 -10.19
N ALA A 4 37.22 22.55 -9.28
CA ALA A 4 38.44 21.74 -9.25
C ALA A 4 38.14 20.29 -8.81
N ASP A 5 37.28 20.12 -7.78
CA ASP A 5 36.82 18.80 -7.35
C ASP A 5 36.05 18.06 -8.46
N LYS A 6 35.26 18.78 -9.25
CA LYS A 6 34.51 18.22 -10.39
C LYS A 6 35.44 17.74 -11.50
N GLU A 7 36.44 18.52 -11.84
CA GLU A 7 37.44 18.14 -12.86
C GLU A 7 38.34 17.00 -12.38
N LEU A 8 38.68 16.96 -11.08
CA LEU A 8 39.46 15.85 -10.49
C LEU A 8 38.69 14.53 -10.56
N ILE A 9 37.40 14.53 -10.18
CA ILE A 9 36.54 13.34 -10.26
C ILE A 9 36.36 12.92 -11.72
N LYS A 10 36.21 13.86 -12.64
CA LYS A 10 36.09 13.58 -14.06
C LYS A 10 37.35 12.95 -14.66
N LYS A 11 38.51 13.45 -14.26
CA LYS A 11 39.81 12.90 -14.64
C LYS A 11 39.98 11.50 -14.06
N GLN A 12 39.73 11.30 -12.79
CA GLN A 12 39.82 9.99 -12.12
C GLN A 12 38.85 8.98 -12.71
N LEU A 13 37.60 9.37 -13.05
CA LEU A 13 36.65 8.51 -13.72
C LEU A 13 37.11 8.11 -15.14
N SER A 14 37.80 8.99 -15.86
CA SER A 14 38.32 8.70 -17.21
C SER A 14 39.58 7.80 -17.15
N GLU A 15 40.43 7.95 -16.13
CA GLU A 15 41.62 7.15 -15.90
C GLU A 15 41.31 5.79 -15.26
N TYR A 16 40.18 5.67 -14.56
CA TYR A 16 39.74 4.48 -13.84
C TYR A 16 39.41 3.28 -14.75
N SER A 17 39.08 3.52 -15.98
CA SER A 17 38.88 2.42 -16.93
C SER A 17 40.16 1.60 -17.15
N LEU A 18 41.30 2.00 -16.55
CA LEU A 18 42.59 1.53 -16.93
C LEU A 18 43.45 0.92 -15.81
N THR A 19 43.32 1.22 -14.50
CA THR A 19 44.44 0.78 -13.62
C THR A 19 44.18 0.29 -12.18
N ASN A 20 43.26 0.82 -11.36
CA ASN A 20 43.17 0.28 -9.97
C ASN A 20 41.85 0.56 -9.25
N ARG A 21 40.96 -0.40 -9.33
CA ARG A 21 39.57 -0.31 -8.81
C ARG A 21 39.48 -0.14 -7.29
N ALA A 22 40.31 -0.83 -6.53
CA ALA A 22 40.24 -0.84 -5.07
C ALA A 22 40.71 0.49 -4.45
N GLU A 23 41.70 1.14 -5.03
CA GLU A 23 42.24 2.41 -4.60
C GLU A 23 41.24 3.55 -4.83
N PHE A 24 40.60 3.53 -5.98
CA PHE A 24 39.53 4.50 -6.31
C PHE A 24 38.29 4.34 -5.41
N GLU A 25 37.87 3.11 -5.16
CA GLU A 25 36.77 2.83 -4.24
C GLU A 25 37.07 3.33 -2.81
N ALA A 26 38.30 3.17 -2.37
CA ALA A 26 38.78 3.66 -1.07
C ALA A 26 38.83 5.21 -1.00
N GLU A 27 39.34 5.88 -2.03
CA GLU A 27 39.37 7.34 -2.11
C GLU A 27 37.95 7.96 -2.21
N LEU A 28 37.07 7.34 -2.99
CA LEU A 28 35.68 7.78 -3.12
C LEU A 28 34.94 7.64 -1.79
N ASN A 29 35.07 6.50 -1.11
CA ASN A 29 34.46 6.30 0.20
C ASN A 29 35.01 7.31 1.22
N ALA A 30 36.33 7.59 1.20
CA ALA A 30 36.92 8.62 2.04
C ALA A 30 36.42 10.03 1.70
N ALA A 31 36.11 10.34 0.45
CA ALA A 31 35.53 11.64 0.03
C ALA A 31 34.08 11.78 0.47
N ILE A 32 33.29 10.70 0.37
CA ILE A 32 31.90 10.63 0.87
C ILE A 32 31.87 10.81 2.39
N MET A 33 32.70 10.08 3.11
CA MET A 33 32.78 10.17 4.58
C MET A 33 33.24 11.54 5.07
N ARG A 34 34.05 12.25 4.29
CA ARG A 34 34.45 13.64 4.58
C ARG A 34 33.41 14.68 4.15
N GLY A 35 32.27 14.28 3.62
CA GLY A 35 31.20 15.18 3.14
C GLY A 35 31.58 16.02 1.92
N LYS A 36 32.67 15.68 1.23
CA LYS A 36 33.13 16.39 0.04
C LYS A 36 32.34 16.04 -1.23
N VAL A 37 31.73 14.87 -1.24
CA VAL A 37 30.86 14.40 -2.33
C VAL A 37 29.58 13.89 -1.73
N LEU A 38 28.45 14.47 -2.12
CA LEU A 38 27.15 13.95 -1.70
C LEU A 38 26.76 12.77 -2.61
N PRO A 39 26.22 11.68 -2.06
CA PRO A 39 25.79 10.52 -2.85
C PRO A 39 24.94 10.87 -4.07
N MET A 40 24.03 11.86 -3.93
CA MET A 40 23.17 12.35 -5.00
C MET A 40 23.91 13.08 -6.15
N GLU A 41 25.07 13.63 -5.89
CA GLU A 41 25.87 14.30 -6.93
C GLU A 41 26.50 13.31 -7.89
N LEU A 42 26.88 12.14 -7.43
CA LEU A 42 27.39 11.04 -8.25
C LEU A 42 26.31 10.46 -9.16
N VAL A 43 25.10 10.30 -8.64
CA VAL A 43 23.92 9.84 -9.41
C VAL A 43 23.64 10.78 -10.61
N SER A 44 23.63 12.06 -10.37
CA SER A 44 23.39 13.08 -11.40
C SER A 44 24.49 13.13 -12.47
N TYR A 45 25.72 12.89 -12.07
CA TYR A 45 26.87 12.89 -12.99
C TYR A 45 26.83 11.70 -13.96
N SER A 46 26.47 10.51 -13.49
CA SER A 46 26.34 9.32 -14.33
C SER A 46 25.21 9.46 -15.36
N HIS A 47 24.10 10.14 -15.01
CA HIS A 47 22.99 10.43 -15.93
C HIS A 47 23.35 11.47 -17.01
N MET A 48 24.15 12.49 -16.66
CA MET A 48 24.54 13.55 -17.62
C MET A 48 25.55 13.06 -18.69
N ASN A 49 26.33 12.03 -18.40
CA ASN A 49 27.40 11.59 -19.28
C ASN A 49 27.14 10.25 -19.99
N GLN A 50 25.93 9.67 -19.88
CA GLN A 50 25.55 8.37 -20.48
C GLN A 50 26.57 7.24 -20.16
N VAL A 51 27.25 7.31 -19.02
CA VAL A 51 28.23 6.31 -18.62
C VAL A 51 27.49 5.09 -18.06
N ASP A 52 27.03 4.24 -18.95
CA ASP A 52 26.36 2.97 -18.62
C ASP A 52 27.40 1.85 -18.36
N THR A 53 28.35 2.12 -17.47
CA THR A 53 29.36 1.12 -17.09
C THR A 53 28.92 0.40 -15.81
N PRO A 54 29.31 -0.88 -15.64
CA PRO A 54 29.09 -1.61 -14.37
C PRO A 54 29.63 -0.84 -13.16
N LEU A 55 30.67 -0.05 -13.35
CA LEU A 55 31.27 0.80 -12.33
C LEU A 55 30.37 1.95 -11.92
N ALA A 56 29.79 2.68 -12.89
CA ALA A 56 28.86 3.77 -12.58
C ALA A 56 27.63 3.25 -11.81
N LYS A 57 27.13 2.04 -12.16
CA LYS A 57 26.06 1.35 -11.43
C LYS A 57 26.45 1.03 -10.00
N ARG A 58 27.67 0.56 -9.78
CA ARG A 58 28.19 0.23 -8.45
C ARG A 58 28.52 1.48 -7.61
N MET A 59 29.02 2.54 -8.23
CA MET A 59 29.25 3.82 -7.57
C MET A 59 27.93 4.49 -7.17
N LEU A 60 26.89 4.35 -7.98
CA LEU A 60 25.54 4.76 -7.64
C LEU A 60 24.99 4.02 -6.42
N SER A 61 25.24 2.73 -6.33
CA SER A 61 24.88 1.86 -5.19
C SER A 61 25.60 2.28 -3.90
N LEU A 62 26.90 2.50 -3.97
CA LEU A 62 27.71 2.97 -2.84
C LEU A 62 27.33 4.39 -2.38
N ALA A 63 26.95 5.26 -3.31
CA ALA A 63 26.57 6.64 -3.05
C ALA A 63 25.17 6.77 -2.42
N SER A 64 24.27 5.83 -2.67
CA SER A 64 22.93 5.77 -2.04
C SER A 64 22.96 5.13 -0.65
N GLY A 65 24.11 4.60 -0.20
CA GLY A 65 24.22 3.83 1.05
C GLY A 65 23.49 2.49 1.00
N GLU A 66 23.08 2.05 -0.19
CA GLU A 66 22.36 0.80 -0.43
C GLU A 66 22.98 0.03 -1.60
N ASP A 67 23.25 -1.24 -1.36
CA ASP A 67 23.41 -2.25 -2.41
C ASP A 67 22.05 -2.59 -3.05
N VAL A 68 21.33 -1.60 -3.57
CA VAL A 68 20.15 -1.87 -4.38
C VAL A 68 20.58 -2.14 -5.80
N CYS A 69 20.95 -3.39 -6.04
CA CYS A 69 21.09 -3.90 -7.40
C CYS A 69 19.70 -3.88 -8.06
N LEU A 70 19.50 -3.04 -9.07
CA LEU A 70 18.29 -3.01 -9.88
C LEU A 70 18.61 -3.40 -11.32
N PRO A 71 17.86 -4.34 -11.91
CA PRO A 71 16.80 -5.13 -11.26
C PRO A 71 17.35 -6.09 -10.21
N SER A 72 16.59 -6.37 -9.16
CA SER A 72 16.91 -7.44 -8.22
C SER A 72 16.74 -8.80 -8.90
N GLU A 73 17.41 -9.84 -8.39
CA GLU A 73 17.23 -11.22 -8.90
C GLU A 73 15.76 -11.66 -8.89
N ASP A 74 15.02 -11.24 -7.85
CA ASP A 74 13.59 -11.54 -7.72
C ASP A 74 12.76 -10.88 -8.84
N ILE A 75 13.07 -9.64 -9.22
CA ILE A 75 12.40 -8.94 -10.32
C ILE A 75 12.72 -9.62 -11.65
N SER A 76 14.00 -9.91 -11.94
CA SER A 76 14.40 -10.55 -13.18
C SER A 76 13.79 -11.95 -13.34
N LYS A 77 13.75 -12.71 -12.25
CA LYS A 77 13.06 -14.00 -12.22
C LYS A 77 11.54 -13.83 -12.39
N GLY A 78 10.93 -12.92 -11.64
CA GLY A 78 9.50 -12.61 -11.72
C GLY A 78 9.08 -12.19 -13.12
N PHE A 79 9.87 -11.33 -13.77
CA PHE A 79 9.63 -10.93 -15.16
C PHE A 79 9.63 -12.12 -16.11
N LYS A 80 10.67 -12.97 -16.07
CA LYS A 80 10.74 -14.18 -16.89
C LYS A 80 9.55 -15.13 -16.67
N ASP A 81 9.15 -15.29 -15.42
CA ASP A 81 8.03 -16.18 -15.08
C ASP A 81 6.68 -15.57 -15.52
N ALA A 82 6.49 -14.25 -15.40
CA ALA A 82 5.34 -13.55 -15.93
C ALA A 82 5.28 -13.60 -17.47
N MET A 83 6.43 -13.53 -18.16
CA MET A 83 6.48 -13.74 -19.62
C MET A 83 6.05 -15.15 -20.04
N LYS A 84 6.32 -16.18 -19.22
CA LYS A 84 5.77 -17.53 -19.46
C LYS A 84 4.25 -17.57 -19.36
N VAL A 85 3.67 -16.82 -18.43
CA VAL A 85 2.21 -16.72 -18.28
C VAL A 85 1.58 -16.12 -19.54
N ILE A 86 2.12 -14.98 -20.02
CA ILE A 86 1.69 -14.37 -21.28
C ILE A 86 1.85 -15.35 -22.45
N PHE A 87 3.01 -15.98 -22.53
CA PHE A 87 3.33 -16.92 -23.60
C PHE A 87 2.34 -18.09 -23.64
N ASN A 88 1.87 -18.58 -22.49
CA ASN A 88 0.92 -19.70 -22.40
C ASN A 88 -0.54 -19.26 -22.52
N GLN A 89 -0.82 -17.95 -22.53
CA GLN A 89 -2.18 -17.45 -22.67
C GLN A 89 -2.79 -17.89 -24.00
N LYS A 90 -4.05 -18.33 -23.95
CA LYS A 90 -4.87 -18.65 -25.12
C LYS A 90 -5.66 -17.41 -25.54
N GLY A 91 -5.81 -17.20 -26.85
CA GLY A 91 -6.57 -16.09 -27.41
C GLY A 91 -5.70 -15.05 -28.10
N SER A 92 -6.33 -14.17 -28.86
CA SER A 92 -5.70 -13.14 -29.68
C SER A 92 -5.60 -11.77 -29.00
N SER A 93 -6.13 -11.64 -27.78
CA SER A 93 -6.12 -10.41 -26.98
C SER A 93 -5.55 -10.64 -25.59
N PHE A 94 -4.93 -9.62 -25.04
CA PHE A 94 -4.41 -9.66 -23.68
C PHE A 94 -5.55 -9.80 -22.67
N SER A 95 -5.49 -10.84 -21.83
CA SER A 95 -6.50 -11.07 -20.78
C SER A 95 -6.06 -10.43 -19.46
N ILE A 96 -6.94 -9.63 -18.87
CA ILE A 96 -6.71 -9.01 -17.55
C ILE A 96 -6.58 -10.08 -16.45
N ASP A 97 -7.22 -11.24 -16.63
CA ASP A 97 -7.24 -12.30 -15.61
C ASP A 97 -5.84 -12.84 -15.29
N ILE A 98 -4.87 -12.68 -16.21
CA ILE A 98 -3.48 -13.06 -15.94
C ILE A 98 -2.87 -12.30 -14.77
N MET A 99 -3.39 -11.13 -14.45
CA MET A 99 -2.96 -10.36 -13.27
C MET A 99 -3.22 -11.09 -11.94
N ALA A 100 -4.10 -12.10 -11.94
CA ALA A 100 -4.35 -12.97 -10.79
C ALA A 100 -3.44 -14.21 -10.75
N ASP A 101 -2.63 -14.44 -11.80
CA ASP A 101 -1.67 -15.55 -11.82
C ASP A 101 -0.58 -15.34 -10.77
N LYS A 102 -0.18 -16.43 -10.08
CA LYS A 102 0.82 -16.38 -9.01
C LYS A 102 2.17 -15.82 -9.45
N ASN A 103 2.60 -16.13 -10.67
CA ASN A 103 3.88 -15.65 -11.18
C ASN A 103 3.82 -14.15 -11.49
N VAL A 104 2.69 -13.65 -11.99
CA VAL A 104 2.47 -12.22 -12.19
C VAL A 104 2.38 -11.50 -10.84
N GLN A 105 1.68 -12.08 -9.86
CA GLN A 105 1.64 -11.55 -8.49
C GLN A 105 3.04 -11.48 -7.87
N SER A 106 3.87 -12.51 -8.07
CA SER A 106 5.26 -12.50 -7.57
C SER A 106 6.10 -11.37 -8.17
N LEU A 107 5.90 -11.00 -9.45
CA LEU A 107 6.56 -9.85 -10.05
C LEU A 107 6.08 -8.52 -9.43
N ILE A 108 4.77 -8.39 -9.20
CA ILE A 108 4.19 -7.21 -8.53
C ILE A 108 4.76 -7.07 -7.11
N GLU A 109 4.81 -8.17 -6.35
CA GLU A 109 5.36 -8.21 -5.00
C GLU A 109 6.85 -7.88 -4.97
N ALA A 110 7.62 -8.37 -5.94
CA ALA A 110 9.05 -8.04 -6.06
C ALA A 110 9.26 -6.53 -6.28
N HIS A 111 8.48 -5.90 -7.16
CA HIS A 111 8.51 -4.44 -7.34
C HIS A 111 8.12 -3.70 -6.06
N ALA A 112 6.99 -4.09 -5.44
CA ALA A 112 6.51 -3.46 -4.21
C ALA A 112 7.52 -3.58 -3.07
N THR A 113 8.14 -4.75 -2.91
CA THR A 113 9.17 -5.00 -1.88
C THR A 113 10.38 -4.07 -2.05
N VAL A 114 10.82 -3.83 -3.28
CA VAL A 114 11.92 -2.88 -3.54
C VAL A 114 11.53 -1.47 -3.11
N LEU A 115 10.31 -1.02 -3.41
CA LEU A 115 9.82 0.29 -3.00
C LEU A 115 9.63 0.38 -1.47
N ASP A 116 9.16 -0.70 -0.83
CA ASP A 116 8.89 -0.78 0.60
C ASP A 116 10.16 -0.70 1.47
N ARG A 117 11.34 -1.04 0.93
CA ARG A 117 12.63 -0.85 1.63
C ARG A 117 12.83 0.59 2.09
N ASN A 118 12.30 1.56 1.35
CA ASN A 118 12.35 2.96 1.73
C ASN A 118 11.56 3.28 3.00
N LEU A 119 10.50 2.52 3.27
CA LEU A 119 9.63 2.73 4.42
C LEU A 119 10.24 2.22 5.72
N GLN A 120 11.12 1.22 5.64
CA GLN A 120 11.75 0.57 6.81
C GLN A 120 12.69 1.51 7.59
N ARG A 121 13.20 2.55 6.93
CA ARG A 121 14.19 3.50 7.49
C ARG A 121 13.57 4.80 7.98
N VAL A 122 12.28 4.95 7.83
CA VAL A 122 11.57 6.18 8.20
C VAL A 122 10.69 5.90 9.40
N GLU A 123 10.86 6.66 10.47
CA GLU A 123 9.97 6.63 11.62
C GLU A 123 8.63 7.24 11.25
N MET A 124 7.57 6.46 11.34
CA MET A 124 6.19 6.84 11.06
C MET A 124 5.25 5.88 11.77
N SER A 125 3.99 6.26 11.91
CA SER A 125 2.97 5.35 12.45
C SER A 125 2.82 4.09 11.58
N ASP A 126 2.44 2.97 12.20
CA ASP A 126 2.20 1.72 11.46
C ASP A 126 1.07 1.85 10.45
N ILE A 127 0.06 2.67 10.78
CA ILE A 127 -1.05 2.98 9.87
C ILE A 127 -0.53 3.68 8.62
N MET A 128 0.30 4.71 8.79
CA MET A 128 0.91 5.39 7.65
C MET A 128 1.74 4.40 6.83
N ARG A 129 2.58 3.61 7.48
CA ARG A 129 3.41 2.59 6.83
C ARG A 129 2.58 1.62 5.99
N GLN A 130 1.52 1.05 6.53
CA GLN A 130 0.62 0.14 5.81
C GLN A 130 -0.04 0.79 4.60
N ARG A 131 -0.48 2.06 4.74
CA ARG A 131 -1.08 2.80 3.64
C ARG A 131 -0.08 3.09 2.53
N LEU A 132 1.16 3.44 2.89
CA LEU A 132 2.24 3.63 1.93
C LEU A 132 2.64 2.33 1.24
N GLN A 133 2.71 1.21 1.95
CA GLN A 133 2.94 -0.13 1.37
C GLN A 133 1.83 -0.50 0.37
N ARG A 134 0.57 -0.26 0.76
CA ARG A 134 -0.57 -0.47 -0.14
C ARG A 134 -0.44 0.38 -1.41
N SER A 135 -0.03 1.64 -1.29
CA SER A 135 0.25 2.52 -2.41
C SER A 135 1.34 1.96 -3.33
N ASN A 136 2.45 1.48 -2.77
CA ASN A 136 3.54 0.85 -3.51
C ASN A 136 3.08 -0.37 -4.29
N TYR A 137 2.27 -1.23 -3.67
CA TYR A 137 1.73 -2.42 -4.33
C TYR A 137 0.79 -2.07 -5.48
N ILE A 138 -0.14 -1.13 -5.27
CA ILE A 138 -1.07 -0.68 -6.33
C ILE A 138 -0.30 -0.11 -7.51
N PHE A 139 0.67 0.74 -7.25
CA PHE A 139 1.53 1.31 -8.28
C PHE A 139 2.29 0.22 -9.05
N SER A 140 2.91 -0.73 -8.33
CA SER A 140 3.62 -1.87 -8.90
C SER A 140 2.72 -2.74 -9.77
N GLY A 141 1.48 -2.98 -9.33
CA GLY A 141 0.49 -3.75 -10.08
C GLY A 141 0.06 -3.06 -11.37
N ILE A 142 -0.18 -1.75 -11.34
CA ILE A 142 -0.52 -0.98 -12.56
C ILE A 142 0.67 -0.92 -13.51
N LYS A 143 1.88 -0.74 -13.00
CA LYS A 143 3.13 -0.81 -13.77
C LYS A 143 3.27 -2.16 -14.47
N THR A 144 3.15 -3.26 -13.73
CA THR A 144 3.24 -4.62 -14.26
C THR A 144 2.17 -4.87 -15.33
N PHE A 145 0.93 -4.42 -15.12
CA PHE A 145 -0.11 -4.51 -16.14
C PHE A 145 0.31 -3.88 -17.48
N HIS A 146 0.91 -2.70 -17.44
CA HIS A 146 1.36 -2.02 -18.66
C HIS A 146 2.58 -2.68 -19.28
N GLU A 147 3.51 -3.16 -18.48
CA GLU A 147 4.67 -3.92 -18.90
C GLU A 147 4.25 -5.20 -19.66
N LEU A 148 3.33 -5.97 -19.09
CA LEU A 148 2.80 -7.17 -19.72
C LEU A 148 2.00 -6.88 -21.00
N ASN A 149 1.19 -5.81 -20.97
CA ASN A 149 0.41 -5.39 -22.13
C ASN A 149 1.31 -4.90 -23.28
N GLU A 150 2.45 -4.27 -22.97
CA GLU A 150 3.44 -3.85 -23.96
C GLU A 150 4.22 -5.05 -24.53
N ALA A 151 4.46 -6.07 -23.72
CA ALA A 151 5.13 -7.30 -24.14
C ALA A 151 4.25 -8.21 -25.03
N PHE A 152 2.93 -8.19 -24.81
CA PHE A 152 2.00 -9.09 -25.45
C PHE A 152 2.07 -9.13 -27.00
N PRO A 153 2.13 -8.00 -27.73
CA PRO A 153 2.26 -8.00 -29.19
C PRO A 153 3.53 -8.70 -29.69
N SER A 154 4.59 -8.75 -28.89
CA SER A 154 5.86 -9.38 -29.26
C SER A 154 5.79 -10.91 -29.37
N LEU A 155 4.65 -11.53 -28.97
CA LEU A 155 4.42 -12.96 -29.13
C LEU A 155 4.42 -13.42 -30.58
N LEU A 156 4.05 -12.56 -31.51
CA LEU A 156 3.91 -12.90 -32.92
C LEU A 156 5.11 -12.39 -33.73
N ASP A 157 5.46 -13.14 -34.76
CA ASP A 157 6.40 -12.70 -35.77
C ASP A 157 5.71 -11.81 -36.84
N GLU A 158 6.45 -11.33 -37.82
CA GLU A 158 5.97 -10.48 -38.91
C GLU A 158 4.89 -11.16 -39.79
N ASN A 159 4.85 -12.50 -39.76
CA ASN A 159 3.89 -13.31 -40.52
C ASN A 159 2.66 -13.68 -39.67
N GLY A 160 2.58 -13.19 -38.42
CA GLY A 160 1.49 -13.54 -37.49
C GLY A 160 1.62 -14.90 -36.84
N ASN A 161 2.76 -15.58 -36.97
CA ASN A 161 3.01 -16.87 -36.33
C ASN A 161 3.56 -16.65 -34.91
N ARG A 162 3.23 -17.57 -34.00
CA ARG A 162 3.74 -17.52 -32.65
C ARG A 162 5.23 -17.84 -32.62
N LYS A 163 6.02 -16.94 -32.01
CA LYS A 163 7.46 -17.12 -31.82
C LYS A 163 7.77 -18.24 -30.85
N PRO A 164 8.93 -18.92 -30.96
CA PRO A 164 9.48 -19.72 -29.86
C PRO A 164 9.70 -18.84 -28.61
N PHE A 165 9.56 -19.44 -27.41
CA PHE A 165 9.64 -18.70 -26.14
C PHE A 165 10.94 -17.91 -25.97
N GLU A 166 12.08 -18.50 -26.28
CA GLU A 166 13.39 -17.84 -26.15
C GLU A 166 13.51 -16.60 -27.07
N ARG A 167 12.97 -16.66 -28.29
CA ARG A 167 12.94 -15.52 -29.18
C ARG A 167 12.03 -14.42 -28.66
N PHE A 168 10.83 -14.78 -28.18
CA PHE A 168 9.93 -13.84 -27.54
C PHE A 168 10.60 -13.17 -26.31
N LEU A 169 11.26 -13.95 -25.44
CA LEU A 169 11.93 -13.45 -24.25
C LEU A 169 13.05 -12.44 -24.60
N ASN A 170 13.83 -12.73 -25.65
CA ASN A 170 14.85 -11.80 -26.14
C ASN A 170 14.25 -10.48 -26.68
N ASP A 171 13.13 -10.58 -27.39
CA ASP A 171 12.46 -9.40 -27.96
C ASP A 171 11.89 -8.46 -26.89
N VAL A 172 11.47 -8.99 -25.73
CA VAL A 172 10.94 -8.20 -24.62
C VAL A 172 12.01 -7.74 -23.62
N GLN A 173 13.28 -8.11 -23.79
CA GLN A 173 14.37 -7.71 -22.88
C GLN A 173 14.47 -6.18 -22.75
N LYS A 174 14.25 -5.43 -23.82
CA LYS A 174 14.24 -3.97 -23.79
C LYS A 174 13.13 -3.41 -22.91
N ILE A 175 12.00 -4.10 -22.82
CA ILE A 175 10.89 -3.72 -21.92
C ILE A 175 11.35 -3.92 -20.47
N ASP A 176 11.92 -5.09 -20.15
CA ASP A 176 12.51 -5.37 -18.83
C ASP A 176 13.53 -4.28 -18.42
N ASP A 177 14.51 -3.99 -19.27
CA ASP A 177 15.51 -2.95 -19.00
C ASP A 177 14.88 -1.57 -18.74
N THR A 178 13.85 -1.21 -19.52
CA THR A 178 13.18 0.08 -19.40
C THR A 178 12.40 0.20 -18.09
N TYR A 179 11.56 -0.81 -17.79
CA TYR A 179 10.67 -0.77 -16.63
C TYR A 179 11.41 -1.08 -15.32
N ASN A 180 12.31 -2.05 -15.36
CA ASN A 180 12.86 -2.66 -14.15
C ASN A 180 14.25 -2.14 -13.78
N SER A 181 14.89 -1.37 -14.66
CA SER A 181 16.14 -0.67 -14.35
C SER A 181 15.96 0.84 -14.35
N HIS A 182 15.57 1.43 -15.48
CA HIS A 182 15.55 2.89 -15.62
C HIS A 182 14.39 3.54 -14.86
N TYR A 183 13.16 3.07 -15.08
CA TYR A 183 12.00 3.67 -14.43
C TYR A 183 11.99 3.35 -12.93
N LEU A 184 12.28 2.11 -12.57
CA LEU A 184 12.24 1.69 -11.17
C LEU A 184 13.18 2.51 -10.27
N ARG A 185 14.32 2.97 -10.79
CA ARG A 185 15.21 3.83 -10.01
C ARG A 185 14.61 5.20 -9.72
N ALA A 186 14.00 5.84 -10.69
CA ALA A 186 13.33 7.13 -10.49
C ALA A 186 12.14 7.00 -9.53
N GLU A 187 11.39 5.91 -9.66
CA GLU A 187 10.25 5.55 -8.80
C GLU A 187 10.72 5.30 -7.36
N TYR A 188 11.81 4.56 -7.18
CA TYR A 188 12.43 4.31 -5.89
C TYR A 188 12.82 5.62 -5.17
N ASN A 189 13.48 6.54 -5.87
CA ASN A 189 13.88 7.83 -5.32
C ASN A 189 12.65 8.70 -4.96
N PHE A 190 11.61 8.64 -5.78
CA PHE A 190 10.37 9.37 -5.51
C PHE A 190 9.65 8.82 -4.27
N VAL A 191 9.55 7.48 -4.15
CA VAL A 191 8.97 6.82 -2.97
C VAL A 191 9.75 7.14 -1.71
N GLN A 192 11.08 7.18 -1.77
CA GLN A 192 11.92 7.57 -0.64
C GLN A 192 11.60 8.99 -0.15
N SER A 193 11.53 9.95 -1.06
CA SER A 193 11.17 11.33 -0.73
C SER A 193 9.75 11.43 -0.17
N SER A 194 8.80 10.74 -0.81
CA SER A 194 7.40 10.72 -0.38
C SER A 194 7.23 10.12 1.01
N ALA A 195 7.93 9.02 1.33
CA ALA A 195 7.88 8.39 2.64
C ALA A 195 8.39 9.32 3.74
N GLN A 196 9.53 9.98 3.51
CA GLN A 196 10.07 10.97 4.45
C GLN A 196 9.11 12.15 4.68
N MET A 197 8.50 12.63 3.61
CA MET A 197 7.57 13.75 3.69
C MET A 197 6.23 13.36 4.31
N ALA A 198 5.74 12.13 4.08
CA ALA A 198 4.55 11.60 4.75
C ALA A 198 4.75 11.49 6.27
N ALA A 199 5.89 10.96 6.71
CA ALA A 199 6.22 10.87 8.13
C ALA A 199 6.31 12.25 8.79
N LYS A 200 6.92 13.24 8.14
CA LYS A 200 6.96 14.61 8.65
C LYS A 200 5.57 15.23 8.74
N TRP A 201 4.69 14.91 7.78
CA TRP A 201 3.34 15.44 7.79
C TRP A 201 2.54 14.95 9.01
N GLU A 202 2.73 13.71 9.47
CA GLU A 202 2.10 13.23 10.71
C GLU A 202 2.47 14.13 11.89
N GLN A 203 3.76 14.44 12.05
CA GLN A 203 4.22 15.35 13.13
C GLN A 203 3.66 16.76 12.97
N PHE A 204 3.62 17.29 11.73
CA PHE A 204 3.10 18.62 11.46
C PHE A 204 1.59 18.71 11.73
N ALA A 205 0.84 17.65 11.41
CA ALA A 205 -0.59 17.58 11.68
C ALA A 205 -0.89 17.50 13.19
N GLU A 206 -0.08 16.79 13.96
CA GLU A 206 -0.19 16.74 15.42
C GLU A 206 0.09 18.09 16.08
N ASP A 207 1.12 18.79 15.63
CA ASP A 207 1.45 20.13 16.14
C ASP A 207 0.48 21.21 15.67
N GLY A 208 -0.18 21.00 14.56
CA GLY A 208 -1.13 21.93 13.96
C GLY A 208 -0.55 23.32 13.73
N ASP A 209 -1.39 24.34 13.79
CA ASP A 209 -1.02 25.74 13.50
C ASP A 209 -0.22 26.43 14.62
N ARG A 210 0.36 25.70 15.57
CA ARG A 210 1.31 26.27 16.55
C ARG A 210 2.57 26.81 15.88
N TYR A 211 2.98 26.18 14.78
CA TYR A 211 4.14 26.55 13.98
C TYR A 211 3.71 26.91 12.55
N ASN A 212 4.60 27.56 11.81
CA ASN A 212 4.51 27.60 10.36
C ASN A 212 5.37 26.49 9.76
N LEU A 213 5.00 26.05 8.58
CA LEU A 213 5.82 25.21 7.73
C LEU A 213 6.58 26.09 6.75
N GLN A 214 7.84 25.78 6.49
CA GLN A 214 8.64 26.48 5.51
C GLN A 214 9.21 25.52 4.48
N TYR A 215 8.97 25.83 3.21
CA TYR A 215 9.52 25.08 2.09
C TYR A 215 11.04 25.34 1.97
N ARG A 216 11.82 24.28 1.82
CA ARG A 216 13.27 24.31 1.68
C ARG A 216 13.71 23.52 0.48
N THR A 217 14.43 24.14 -0.43
CA THR A 217 15.14 23.43 -1.50
C THR A 217 16.45 22.86 -1.00
N ALA A 218 17.06 21.96 -1.75
CA ALA A 218 18.37 21.40 -1.41
C ALA A 218 19.51 22.43 -1.45
N GLY A 219 19.27 23.64 -1.98
CA GLY A 219 20.21 24.74 -1.98
C GLY A 219 21.43 24.59 -2.89
N ASP A 220 21.46 23.55 -3.73
CA ASP A 220 22.56 23.29 -4.66
C ASP A 220 22.20 23.63 -6.13
N SER A 221 23.18 23.58 -7.01
CA SER A 221 23.03 23.87 -8.44
C SER A 221 22.13 22.90 -9.22
N LYS A 222 21.66 21.83 -8.56
CA LYS A 222 20.78 20.81 -9.16
C LYS A 222 19.32 21.03 -8.81
N VAL A 223 19.01 22.05 -7.98
CA VAL A 223 17.64 22.47 -7.75
C VAL A 223 17.10 23.03 -9.06
N ARG A 224 15.96 22.53 -9.51
CA ARG A 224 15.29 23.07 -10.69
C ARG A 224 14.99 24.55 -10.48
N PRO A 225 15.25 25.43 -11.47
CA PRO A 225 14.95 26.86 -11.32
C PRO A 225 13.51 27.14 -10.86
N ALA A 226 12.55 26.39 -11.40
CA ALA A 226 11.15 26.46 -11.01
C ALA A 226 10.93 26.14 -9.52
N HIS A 227 11.57 25.07 -8.99
CA HIS A 227 11.47 24.73 -7.57
C HIS A 227 12.20 25.75 -6.67
N ALA A 228 13.20 26.48 -7.18
CA ALA A 228 13.87 27.50 -6.40
C ALA A 228 12.91 28.62 -5.97
N ALA A 229 11.87 28.90 -6.75
CA ALA A 229 10.84 29.89 -6.39
C ALA A 229 10.09 29.55 -5.12
N LEU A 230 9.96 28.27 -4.77
CA LEU A 230 9.30 27.81 -3.55
C LEU A 230 10.16 28.00 -2.28
N ASN A 231 11.47 28.20 -2.44
CA ASN A 231 12.36 28.28 -1.28
C ASN A 231 11.98 29.44 -0.37
N GLY A 232 11.77 29.13 0.90
CA GLY A 232 11.38 30.12 1.93
C GLY A 232 9.89 30.42 2.01
N VAL A 233 9.04 29.89 1.12
CA VAL A 233 7.58 29.97 1.28
C VAL A 233 7.21 29.41 2.66
N THR A 234 6.51 30.22 3.45
CA THR A 234 6.21 29.94 4.86
C THR A 234 4.72 30.12 5.10
N LEU A 235 4.02 29.07 5.53
CA LEU A 235 2.57 29.07 5.72
C LEU A 235 2.20 28.15 6.89
N PRO A 236 1.05 28.38 7.56
CA PRO A 236 0.56 27.41 8.56
C PRO A 236 0.23 26.06 7.93
N PRO A 237 0.31 24.94 8.67
CA PRO A 237 -0.07 23.60 8.19
C PRO A 237 -1.47 23.52 7.59
N SER A 238 -2.42 24.32 8.09
CA SER A 238 -3.80 24.37 7.62
C SER A 238 -3.98 25.03 6.23
N ASP A 239 -2.95 25.73 5.73
CA ASP A 239 -3.05 26.42 4.44
C ASP A 239 -3.21 25.44 3.27
N PRO A 240 -4.19 25.67 2.35
CA PRO A 240 -4.42 24.83 1.19
C PRO A 240 -3.21 24.66 0.26
N PHE A 241 -2.26 25.58 0.29
CA PHE A 241 -1.00 25.48 -0.46
C PHE A 241 -0.33 24.12 -0.30
N TRP A 242 -0.28 23.59 0.93
CA TRP A 242 0.38 22.32 1.23
C TRP A 242 -0.31 21.09 0.62
N GLN A 243 -1.53 21.23 0.17
CA GLN A 243 -2.23 20.14 -0.46
C GLN A 243 -1.69 19.85 -1.87
N THR A 244 -1.22 20.90 -2.54
CA THR A 244 -0.80 20.88 -3.94
C THR A 244 0.72 20.94 -4.10
N TYR A 245 1.38 21.78 -3.30
CA TYR A 245 2.80 22.11 -3.51
C TYR A 245 3.73 21.52 -2.44
N TYR A 246 3.24 20.62 -1.61
CA TYR A 246 4.06 19.87 -0.67
C TYR A 246 4.99 18.89 -1.40
N PRO A 247 6.30 18.82 -1.10
CA PRO A 247 7.22 17.96 -1.84
C PRO A 247 6.94 16.46 -1.62
N PRO A 248 7.36 15.58 -2.56
CA PRO A 248 8.18 15.85 -3.75
C PRO A 248 7.39 16.37 -4.95
N ASN A 249 7.88 17.46 -5.56
CA ASN A 249 7.22 18.12 -6.69
C ASN A 249 7.79 17.68 -8.04
N GLY A 250 8.31 16.47 -8.15
CA GLY A 250 8.86 15.91 -9.38
C GLY A 250 9.74 14.70 -9.14
N TRP A 251 10.02 13.94 -10.19
CA TRP A 251 10.98 12.83 -10.14
C TRP A 251 12.35 13.34 -9.67
N ASN A 252 12.98 12.61 -8.73
CA ASN A 252 14.25 12.98 -8.10
C ASN A 252 14.22 14.35 -7.36
N CYS A 253 13.06 14.81 -6.93
CA CYS A 253 12.93 16.00 -6.11
C CYS A 253 13.56 15.78 -4.73
N ARG A 254 14.41 16.73 -4.29
CA ARG A 254 15.10 16.71 -3.00
C ARG A 254 14.69 17.86 -2.09
N CYS A 255 13.58 18.52 -2.44
CA CYS A 255 13.02 19.57 -1.61
C CYS A 255 12.42 18.98 -0.33
N ASN A 256 12.31 19.82 0.66
CA ASN A 256 11.93 19.45 2.02
C ASN A 256 11.04 20.53 2.63
N VAL A 257 10.34 20.21 3.72
CA VAL A 257 9.60 21.16 4.53
C VAL A 257 10.04 21.03 5.98
N VAL A 258 10.16 22.13 6.66
CA VAL A 258 10.56 22.20 8.07
C VAL A 258 9.59 23.07 8.86
N GLN A 259 9.36 22.73 10.12
CA GLN A 259 8.64 23.59 11.05
C GLN A 259 9.50 24.77 11.48
N VAL A 260 8.90 25.95 11.54
CA VAL A 260 9.55 27.18 11.96
C VAL A 260 8.67 27.96 12.94
N ARG A 261 9.31 28.71 13.85
CA ARG A 261 8.59 29.55 14.82
C ARG A 261 7.96 30.76 14.12
N LYS A 262 6.65 30.97 14.30
CA LYS A 262 5.88 32.09 13.72
C LYS A 262 6.50 33.44 14.00
N ALA A 263 6.99 33.65 15.23
CA ALA A 263 7.61 34.92 15.62
C ALA A 263 8.88 35.26 14.82
N LYS A 264 9.61 34.25 14.32
CA LYS A 264 10.85 34.46 13.56
C LYS A 264 10.64 34.39 12.05
N TYR A 265 9.66 33.63 11.62
CA TYR A 265 9.35 33.39 10.22
C TYR A 265 7.87 33.70 9.98
N PRO A 266 7.55 34.95 9.63
CA PRO A 266 6.17 35.33 9.30
C PRO A 266 5.66 34.59 8.08
N ALA A 267 4.35 34.40 8.01
CA ALA A 267 3.74 33.73 6.88
C ALA A 267 3.90 34.56 5.60
N THR A 268 4.21 33.88 4.51
CA THR A 268 4.11 34.43 3.15
C THR A 268 2.64 34.71 2.85
N PRO A 269 2.29 35.84 2.20
CA PRO A 269 0.92 36.05 1.75
C PRO A 269 0.44 34.88 0.89
N HIS A 270 -0.77 34.38 1.16
CA HIS A 270 -1.31 33.18 0.49
C HIS A 270 -1.24 33.27 -1.03
N ASP A 271 -1.73 34.36 -1.60
CA ASP A 271 -1.76 34.56 -3.06
C ASP A 271 -0.35 34.57 -3.68
N GLU A 272 0.64 35.14 -2.97
CA GLU A 272 2.03 35.10 -3.40
C GLU A 272 2.58 33.66 -3.37
N ALA A 273 2.28 32.90 -2.32
CA ALA A 273 2.69 31.51 -2.21
C ALA A 273 2.07 30.66 -3.32
N MET A 274 0.78 30.83 -3.59
CA MET A 274 0.08 30.13 -4.67
C MET A 274 0.69 30.43 -6.03
N LYS A 275 0.98 31.71 -6.33
CA LYS A 275 1.65 32.10 -7.59
C LYS A 275 3.02 31.44 -7.74
N ARG A 276 3.84 31.41 -6.66
CA ARG A 276 5.14 30.72 -6.68
C ARG A 276 4.96 29.20 -6.89
N GLY A 277 3.90 28.62 -6.33
CA GLY A 277 3.54 27.22 -6.54
C GLY A 277 3.20 26.91 -7.99
N GLU A 278 2.39 27.75 -8.64
CA GLU A 278 2.02 27.63 -10.05
C GLU A 278 3.26 27.74 -10.94
N GLU A 279 4.15 28.72 -10.68
CA GLU A 279 5.43 28.87 -11.39
C GLU A 279 6.32 27.63 -11.21
N ALA A 280 6.34 27.04 -10.01
CA ALA A 280 7.16 25.87 -9.71
C ALA A 280 6.71 24.58 -10.43
N LEU A 281 5.43 24.44 -10.70
CA LEU A 281 4.84 23.27 -11.36
C LEU A 281 4.36 23.56 -12.79
N GLN A 282 4.75 24.69 -13.38
CA GLN A 282 4.34 25.05 -14.76
C GLN A 282 4.67 23.97 -15.80
N ASP A 283 5.75 23.22 -15.60
CA ASP A 283 6.18 22.13 -16.50
C ASP A 283 5.41 20.83 -16.23
N ASP A 284 4.72 20.72 -15.11
CA ASP A 284 3.83 19.59 -14.79
C ASP A 284 2.45 19.76 -15.44
N THR A 285 2.44 19.86 -16.77
CA THR A 285 1.21 20.08 -17.55
C THR A 285 0.13 19.01 -17.36
N LYS A 286 0.48 17.91 -16.70
CA LYS A 286 -0.43 16.79 -16.38
C LYS A 286 -0.90 16.81 -14.94
N GLY A 287 -0.33 17.65 -14.08
CA GLY A 287 -0.69 17.71 -12.68
C GLY A 287 -0.34 16.46 -11.86
N ILE A 288 0.69 15.71 -12.28
CA ILE A 288 1.14 14.49 -11.59
C ILE A 288 1.64 14.81 -10.18
N PHE A 289 2.35 15.92 -10.03
CA PHE A 289 3.04 16.28 -8.80
C PHE A 289 2.25 17.25 -7.91
N HIS A 290 0.99 17.51 -8.22
CA HIS A 290 0.03 18.19 -7.35
C HIS A 290 -0.43 17.24 -6.24
N PHE A 291 0.46 16.94 -5.31
CA PHE A 291 0.35 15.79 -4.44
C PHE A 291 0.98 16.06 -3.07
N ASN A 292 0.29 15.67 -2.01
CA ASN A 292 0.85 15.65 -0.66
C ASN A 292 0.81 14.21 -0.14
N PRO A 293 1.98 13.55 0.01
CA PRO A 293 2.04 12.14 0.42
C PRO A 293 1.49 11.91 1.83
N GLY A 294 1.58 12.90 2.72
CA GLY A 294 1.07 12.79 4.08
C GLY A 294 -0.45 12.89 4.14
N ILE A 295 -1.04 13.86 3.43
CA ILE A 295 -2.50 14.01 3.38
C ILE A 295 -3.14 12.84 2.65
N GLN A 296 -2.58 12.46 1.49
CA GLN A 296 -3.11 11.37 0.68
C GLN A 296 -2.74 9.99 1.21
N GLN A 297 -1.75 9.91 2.11
CA GLN A 297 -1.22 8.66 2.67
C GLN A 297 -0.81 7.66 1.59
N LYS A 298 -0.12 8.18 0.58
CA LYS A 298 0.38 7.45 -0.58
C LYS A 298 1.81 7.86 -0.88
N THR A 299 2.59 6.94 -1.41
CA THR A 299 3.95 7.21 -1.89
C THR A 299 3.99 7.77 -3.29
N ILE A 300 3.02 7.38 -4.13
CA ILE A 300 2.88 7.81 -5.51
C ILE A 300 1.42 8.20 -5.74
N PRO A 301 1.16 9.32 -6.44
CA PRO A 301 -0.20 9.74 -6.73
C PRO A 301 -0.94 8.76 -7.65
N ASP A 302 -2.27 8.67 -7.53
CA ASP A 302 -3.10 7.83 -8.39
C ASP A 302 -2.99 8.25 -9.87
N TYR A 303 -2.87 9.55 -10.10
CA TYR A 303 -2.60 10.12 -11.41
C TYR A 303 -1.09 10.12 -11.68
N ASN A 304 -0.58 9.12 -12.35
CA ASN A 304 0.83 8.86 -12.57
C ASN A 304 1.10 8.44 -14.04
N PRO A 305 2.36 8.31 -14.48
CA PRO A 305 2.67 8.01 -15.88
C PRO A 305 1.97 6.77 -16.45
N TYR A 306 1.70 5.77 -15.62
CA TYR A 306 1.03 4.54 -16.08
C TYR A 306 -0.47 4.74 -16.26
N THR A 307 -1.13 5.47 -15.37
CA THR A 307 -2.55 5.78 -15.50
C THR A 307 -2.83 6.76 -16.63
N ILE A 308 -1.98 7.78 -16.85
CA ILE A 308 -2.17 8.84 -17.86
C ILE A 308 -1.98 8.32 -19.29
N ARG A 309 -0.89 7.60 -19.53
CA ARG A 309 -0.47 7.31 -20.90
C ARG A 309 -1.13 6.07 -21.49
N ARG A 310 -1.58 5.15 -20.67
CA ARG A 310 -1.87 3.77 -21.08
C ARG A 310 -3.27 3.27 -20.73
N CYS A 311 -4.03 4.01 -19.93
CA CYS A 311 -5.40 3.65 -19.58
C CYS A 311 -6.41 4.52 -20.34
N ARG A 312 -6.65 4.22 -21.62
CA ARG A 312 -7.49 5.03 -22.53
C ARG A 312 -8.90 5.30 -21.99
N ASP A 313 -9.48 4.36 -21.27
CA ASP A 313 -10.87 4.39 -20.81
C ASP A 313 -11.01 4.58 -19.30
N CYS A 314 -9.92 4.82 -18.58
CA CYS A 314 -9.92 5.09 -17.15
C CYS A 314 -10.19 6.59 -16.90
N ASP A 315 -11.10 6.92 -15.98
CA ASP A 315 -11.40 8.32 -15.62
C ASP A 315 -10.21 9.01 -14.95
N ILE A 316 -9.33 8.26 -14.26
CA ILE A 316 -8.03 8.75 -13.78
C ILE A 316 -7.19 9.22 -14.97
N ALA A 317 -7.07 8.41 -16.03
CA ALA A 317 -6.28 8.71 -17.21
C ALA A 317 -6.87 9.86 -18.04
N LYS A 318 -8.17 10.10 -17.97
CA LYS A 318 -8.87 11.19 -18.64
C LYS A 318 -8.76 12.52 -17.91
N GLY A 319 -8.14 12.54 -16.71
CA GLY A 319 -8.06 13.73 -15.88
C GLY A 319 -9.42 14.23 -15.39
N LYS A 320 -10.46 13.40 -15.45
CA LYS A 320 -11.81 13.75 -15.04
C LYS A 320 -12.01 13.70 -13.53
N LEU A 321 -11.15 12.95 -12.85
CA LEU A 321 -11.13 12.94 -11.39
C LEU A 321 -10.41 14.22 -10.97
N ASN A 322 -11.19 15.18 -10.58
CA ASN A 322 -10.69 16.35 -9.88
C ASN A 322 -9.82 15.84 -8.74
N LEU A 323 -8.60 16.37 -8.65
CA LEU A 323 -7.62 16.10 -7.60
C LEU A 323 -8.13 16.45 -6.19
N ASP A 324 -9.37 16.85 -6.07
CA ASP A 324 -10.11 17.06 -4.84
C ASP A 324 -10.49 15.71 -4.16
N ARG A 325 -9.44 14.87 -3.87
CA ARG A 325 -9.26 14.36 -2.52
C ARG A 325 -10.13 13.22 -2.02
N LYS A 326 -10.97 12.61 -2.82
CA LYS A 326 -11.59 11.35 -2.41
C LYS A 326 -10.87 10.20 -3.12
N PRO A 327 -10.48 9.14 -2.40
CA PRO A 327 -10.02 7.93 -3.06
C PRO A 327 -11.09 7.52 -4.07
N VAL A 328 -10.64 7.17 -5.29
CA VAL A 328 -11.55 6.68 -6.33
C VAL A 328 -12.24 5.43 -5.79
N ALA A 329 -13.55 5.43 -5.80
CA ALA A 329 -14.30 4.27 -5.35
C ALA A 329 -14.00 3.06 -6.26
N ASP A 330 -13.90 1.87 -5.68
CA ASP A 330 -13.53 0.65 -6.43
C ASP A 330 -14.48 0.35 -7.62
N ASN A 331 -15.72 0.80 -7.57
CA ASN A 331 -16.69 0.68 -8.66
C ASN A 331 -16.41 1.63 -9.84
N GLU A 332 -15.63 2.68 -9.64
CA GLU A 332 -15.23 3.65 -10.68
C GLU A 332 -13.92 3.26 -11.37
N LEU A 333 -13.20 2.28 -10.81
CA LEU A 333 -11.96 1.78 -11.38
C LEU A 333 -12.22 0.86 -12.57
N CYS A 334 -11.31 0.86 -13.55
CA CYS A 334 -11.32 -0.15 -14.63
C CYS A 334 -11.02 -1.56 -14.06
N ALA A 335 -11.33 -2.59 -14.85
CA ALA A 335 -11.19 -3.98 -14.39
C ALA A 335 -9.77 -4.34 -13.91
N ALA A 336 -8.72 -3.83 -14.58
CA ALA A 336 -7.33 -4.06 -14.16
C ALA A 336 -7.03 -3.39 -12.82
N CYS A 337 -7.41 -2.11 -12.64
CA CYS A 337 -7.20 -1.40 -11.38
C CYS A 337 -7.99 -2.05 -10.23
N ARG A 338 -9.24 -2.46 -10.47
CA ARG A 338 -10.03 -3.19 -9.44
C ARG A 338 -9.35 -4.46 -8.99
N LEU A 339 -8.80 -5.24 -9.93
CA LEU A 339 -8.09 -6.47 -9.60
C LEU A 339 -6.82 -6.18 -8.80
N VAL A 340 -6.02 -5.19 -9.22
CA VAL A 340 -4.82 -4.76 -8.48
C VAL A 340 -5.17 -4.26 -7.08
N HIS A 341 -6.23 -3.46 -6.91
CA HIS A 341 -6.68 -2.98 -5.60
C HIS A 341 -7.13 -4.14 -4.69
N LYS A 342 -7.81 -5.13 -5.24
CA LYS A 342 -8.18 -6.35 -4.51
C LYS A 342 -6.95 -7.12 -4.02
N CYS A 343 -5.95 -7.29 -4.87
CA CYS A 343 -4.70 -7.96 -4.49
C CYS A 343 -3.88 -7.12 -3.51
N ALA A 344 -3.90 -5.78 -3.63
CA ALA A 344 -3.22 -4.88 -2.70
C ALA A 344 -3.75 -5.00 -1.27
N ASN A 345 -5.05 -5.22 -1.10
CA ASN A 345 -5.61 -5.47 0.22
C ASN A 345 -5.02 -6.76 0.82
N ALA A 346 -4.94 -7.83 0.04
CA ALA A 346 -4.30 -9.07 0.50
C ALA A 346 -2.81 -8.90 0.81
N TYR A 347 -2.08 -8.12 0.03
CA TYR A 347 -0.66 -7.83 0.24
C TYR A 347 -0.41 -7.08 1.55
N THR A 348 -1.09 -5.97 1.79
CA THR A 348 -0.96 -5.20 3.03
C THR A 348 -1.49 -5.97 4.22
N ASP A 349 -2.54 -6.74 4.01
CA ASP A 349 -3.06 -7.65 5.00
C ASP A 349 -2.08 -8.80 5.28
N SER A 350 -1.28 -9.25 4.32
CA SER A 350 -0.22 -10.25 4.52
C SER A 350 1.07 -9.71 5.16
N GLY A 351 1.35 -8.45 5.04
CA GLY A 351 2.57 -7.79 5.58
C GLY A 351 2.54 -7.45 7.07
N LYS A 352 1.40 -7.53 7.70
CA LYS A 352 0.93 -7.75 9.02
C LYS A 352 1.62 -7.44 10.27
N THR A 353 0.85 -7.07 11.09
CA THR A 353 0.67 -7.45 12.53
C THR A 353 1.89 -8.03 13.27
N ASN A 354 3.09 -7.72 12.88
CA ASN A 354 4.24 -7.72 13.75
C ASN A 354 4.29 -6.42 14.57
N LEU A 355 3.10 -5.89 14.89
CA LEU A 355 2.99 -4.82 15.86
C LEU A 355 3.59 -5.30 17.18
N SER A 356 4.52 -4.52 17.72
CA SER A 356 5.02 -4.76 19.06
C SER A 356 3.89 -4.74 20.07
N VAL A 357 4.14 -5.22 21.24
CA VAL A 357 3.16 -5.17 22.35
C VAL A 357 2.80 -3.71 22.65
N GLU A 358 3.77 -2.84 22.60
CA GLU A 358 3.68 -1.40 22.84
C GLU A 358 2.81 -0.72 21.78
N ASP A 359 3.00 -1.02 20.50
CA ASP A 359 2.21 -0.45 19.41
C ASP A 359 0.73 -0.86 19.49
N ARG A 360 0.47 -2.13 19.86
CA ARG A 360 -0.89 -2.60 20.12
C ARG A 360 -1.55 -1.86 21.28
N ASP A 361 -0.80 -1.58 22.34
CA ASP A 361 -1.32 -0.84 23.50
C ASP A 361 -1.60 0.62 23.16
N VAL A 362 -0.79 1.25 22.31
CA VAL A 362 -1.06 2.59 21.77
C VAL A 362 -2.38 2.64 21.00
N ILE A 363 -2.64 1.66 20.14
CA ILE A 363 -3.91 1.57 19.39
C ILE A 363 -5.09 1.40 20.36
N LEU A 364 -4.97 0.50 21.33
CA LEU A 364 -6.02 0.22 22.33
C LEU A 364 -6.26 1.39 23.30
N ALA A 365 -5.30 2.29 23.44
CA ALA A 365 -5.45 3.51 24.25
C ALA A 365 -6.33 4.57 23.60
N LYS A 366 -6.44 4.59 22.26
CA LYS A 366 -7.29 5.54 21.52
C LYS A 366 -8.76 5.46 21.94
N PRO A 367 -9.57 6.52 21.67
CA PRO A 367 -11.02 6.43 21.69
C PRO A 367 -11.52 5.28 20.80
N LEU A 368 -12.61 4.61 21.20
CA LEU A 368 -13.08 3.39 20.52
C LEU A 368 -13.44 3.64 19.03
N ASP A 369 -14.04 4.76 18.74
CA ASP A 369 -14.40 5.19 17.39
C ASP A 369 -13.19 5.43 16.48
N GLU A 370 -12.05 5.80 17.05
CA GLU A 370 -10.78 5.96 16.34
C GLU A 370 -10.03 4.64 16.10
N GLN A 371 -10.43 3.57 16.80
CA GLN A 371 -9.84 2.23 16.63
C GLN A 371 -10.44 1.47 15.45
N TYR A 372 -11.55 1.94 14.88
CA TYR A 372 -12.24 1.29 13.77
C TYR A 372 -12.25 2.16 12.51
N PHE A 373 -12.04 1.52 11.38
CA PHE A 373 -12.18 2.17 10.07
C PHE A 373 -13.23 1.45 9.21
N THR A 374 -13.84 2.18 8.30
CA THR A 374 -14.83 1.59 7.38
C THR A 374 -14.13 0.69 6.37
N LYS A 375 -14.34 -0.61 6.48
CA LYS A 375 -13.81 -1.62 5.55
C LYS A 375 -14.71 -1.83 4.33
N TYR A 376 -16.03 -1.76 4.53
CA TYR A 376 -17.02 -1.98 3.49
C TYR A 376 -18.29 -1.17 3.75
N MET A 377 -18.91 -0.67 2.68
CA MET A 377 -20.21 0.00 2.73
C MET A 377 -21.29 -0.99 2.29
N GLY A 378 -22.05 -1.49 3.24
CA GLY A 378 -23.19 -2.37 2.99
C GLY A 378 -24.46 -1.60 2.63
N ILE A 379 -25.55 -2.34 2.42
CA ILE A 379 -26.86 -1.79 2.04
C ILE A 379 -27.52 -1.08 3.23
N LYS A 380 -27.46 -1.68 4.41
CA LYS A 380 -28.11 -1.16 5.64
C LYS A 380 -27.14 -0.58 6.66
N GLY A 381 -25.84 -0.89 6.52
CA GLY A 381 -24.81 -0.45 7.44
C GLY A 381 -23.42 -0.65 6.88
N LYS A 382 -22.40 -0.49 7.71
CA LYS A 382 -21.00 -0.56 7.35
C LYS A 382 -20.34 -1.78 8.02
N VAL A 383 -19.31 -2.32 7.39
CA VAL A 383 -18.34 -3.16 8.10
C VAL A 383 -17.25 -2.24 8.63
N LEU A 384 -17.14 -2.15 9.93
CA LEU A 384 -16.14 -1.37 10.66
C LEU A 384 -15.08 -2.34 11.18
N GLN A 385 -13.88 -2.28 10.60
CA GLN A 385 -12.78 -3.15 10.99
C GLN A 385 -11.91 -2.46 12.02
N HIS A 386 -11.63 -3.15 13.12
CA HIS A 386 -10.66 -2.69 14.10
C HIS A 386 -9.23 -2.71 13.53
N GLU A 387 -8.41 -1.71 13.86
CA GLU A 387 -7.01 -1.62 13.37
C GLU A 387 -6.17 -2.85 13.70
N LEU A 388 -6.44 -3.53 14.82
CA LEU A 388 -5.75 -4.76 15.24
C LEU A 388 -6.39 -6.05 14.71
N ALA A 389 -7.48 -5.99 13.94
CA ALA A 389 -8.07 -7.20 13.36
C ALA A 389 -7.11 -7.81 12.35
N CYS A 390 -6.74 -9.08 12.60
CA CYS A 390 -5.76 -9.79 11.78
C CYS A 390 -6.36 -10.26 10.46
N SER A 391 -6.14 -9.49 9.40
CA SER A 391 -6.62 -9.79 8.05
C SER A 391 -5.93 -10.97 7.37
N THR A 392 -4.99 -11.58 8.03
CA THR A 392 -4.23 -12.74 7.54
C THR A 392 -4.49 -14.01 8.31
N ALA A 393 -5.37 -13.95 9.30
CA ALA A 393 -5.92 -15.16 9.86
C ALA A 393 -6.51 -16.00 8.73
N GLU A 394 -6.31 -17.31 8.79
CA GLU A 394 -6.76 -18.26 7.75
C GLU A 394 -8.27 -18.15 7.48
N ASP A 395 -9.03 -17.72 8.47
CA ASP A 395 -10.47 -17.54 8.46
C ASP A 395 -10.95 -16.12 8.17
N TYR A 396 -10.06 -15.11 8.15
CA TYR A 396 -10.42 -13.70 7.99
C TYR A 396 -11.36 -13.44 6.82
N LYS A 397 -11.08 -14.02 5.66
CA LYS A 397 -11.94 -13.82 4.47
C LYS A 397 -13.37 -14.28 4.73
N ARG A 398 -13.55 -15.40 5.41
CA ARG A 398 -14.87 -15.95 5.77
C ARG A 398 -15.59 -15.05 6.75
N VAL A 399 -14.87 -14.59 7.77
CA VAL A 399 -15.41 -13.67 8.78
C VAL A 399 -15.82 -12.35 8.11
N LEU A 400 -15.01 -11.83 7.17
CA LEU A 400 -15.33 -10.63 6.40
C LEU A 400 -16.57 -10.82 5.50
N ASP A 401 -16.70 -11.96 4.81
CA ASP A 401 -17.87 -12.25 3.97
C ASP A 401 -19.15 -12.30 4.81
N VAL A 402 -19.07 -12.88 6.01
CA VAL A 402 -20.18 -12.88 6.98
C VAL A 402 -20.47 -11.46 7.49
N ALA A 403 -19.44 -10.68 7.83
CA ALA A 403 -19.62 -9.30 8.28
C ALA A 403 -20.30 -8.43 7.19
N ILE A 404 -19.92 -8.60 5.93
CA ILE A 404 -20.56 -7.94 4.79
C ILE A 404 -22.04 -8.33 4.70
N ALA A 405 -22.37 -9.60 4.89
CA ALA A 405 -23.75 -10.05 4.88
C ALA A 405 -24.58 -9.44 6.03
N PHE A 406 -24.00 -9.34 7.24
CA PHE A 406 -24.64 -8.61 8.33
C PHE A 406 -24.83 -7.13 8.02
N ALA A 407 -23.83 -6.46 7.46
CA ALA A 407 -23.93 -5.04 7.09
C ALA A 407 -24.98 -4.78 6.00
N ASN A 408 -25.21 -5.75 5.11
CA ASN A 408 -26.26 -5.65 4.10
C ASN A 408 -27.67 -5.86 4.66
N GLU A 409 -27.82 -6.67 5.71
CA GLU A 409 -29.14 -7.10 6.17
C GLU A 409 -29.60 -6.44 7.49
N TYR A 410 -28.66 -6.10 8.41
CA TYR A 410 -29.02 -5.72 9.77
C TYR A 410 -28.44 -4.39 10.25
N GLY A 411 -27.44 -3.82 9.60
CA GLY A 411 -26.83 -2.56 10.02
C GLY A 411 -25.33 -2.68 10.25
N ASP A 412 -24.73 -1.76 11.01
CA ASP A 412 -23.31 -1.73 11.24
C ASP A 412 -22.79 -3.02 11.89
N CYS A 413 -21.74 -3.57 11.33
CA CYS A 413 -21.05 -4.76 11.77
C CYS A 413 -19.58 -4.43 12.09
N PHE A 414 -19.18 -4.64 13.33
CA PHE A 414 -17.81 -4.42 13.80
C PHE A 414 -17.02 -5.73 13.69
N LEU A 415 -15.94 -5.71 12.96
CA LEU A 415 -14.99 -6.81 12.85
C LEU A 415 -13.92 -6.61 13.92
N ASN A 416 -13.92 -7.48 14.92
CA ASN A 416 -13.15 -7.34 16.12
C ASN A 416 -11.73 -7.92 16.00
N PRO A 417 -10.76 -7.45 16.81
CA PRO A 417 -9.40 -7.95 16.87
C PRO A 417 -9.27 -9.10 17.88
N GLU A 418 -8.21 -9.86 17.80
CA GLU A 418 -7.75 -10.66 18.92
C GLU A 418 -6.97 -9.79 19.91
N ILE A 419 -7.49 -9.62 21.13
CA ILE A 419 -6.84 -8.86 22.20
C ILE A 419 -6.36 -9.81 23.29
N ARG A 420 -5.06 -9.71 23.61
CA ARG A 420 -4.46 -10.51 24.67
C ARG A 420 -5.14 -10.25 26.03
N PHE A 421 -5.22 -11.29 26.85
CA PHE A 421 -5.96 -11.26 28.13
C PHE A 421 -5.46 -10.19 29.12
N ASN A 422 -4.16 -9.91 29.14
CA ASN A 422 -3.57 -8.93 30.06
C ASN A 422 -3.75 -7.46 29.63
N ALA A 423 -4.20 -7.17 28.41
CA ALA A 423 -4.54 -5.82 27.95
C ALA A 423 -5.97 -5.44 28.40
N LYS A 424 -6.21 -5.44 29.73
CA LYS A 424 -7.55 -5.32 30.32
C LYS A 424 -8.31 -4.06 29.92
N GLU A 425 -7.65 -2.90 29.89
CA GLU A 425 -8.30 -1.65 29.53
C GLU A 425 -8.78 -1.65 28.07
N GLY A 426 -7.93 -2.10 27.14
CA GLY A 426 -8.31 -2.25 25.74
C GLY A 426 -9.46 -3.24 25.54
N ARG A 427 -9.42 -4.36 26.29
CA ARG A 427 -10.51 -5.34 26.25
C ARG A 427 -11.84 -4.76 26.73
N ARG A 428 -11.86 -3.97 27.80
CA ARG A 428 -13.08 -3.31 28.29
C ARG A 428 -13.71 -2.38 27.26
N LYS A 429 -12.90 -1.72 26.43
CA LYS A 429 -13.39 -0.83 25.37
C LYS A 429 -14.02 -1.62 24.22
N VAL A 430 -13.33 -2.66 23.73
CA VAL A 430 -13.75 -3.44 22.55
C VAL A 430 -14.79 -4.50 22.92
N TYR A 431 -14.64 -5.13 24.06
CA TYR A 431 -15.46 -6.26 24.55
C TYR A 431 -16.26 -5.86 25.79
N ASP A 432 -17.03 -4.78 25.68
CA ASP A 432 -17.79 -4.13 26.76
C ASP A 432 -18.85 -5.01 27.44
N MET A 433 -19.33 -6.07 26.75
CA MET A 433 -20.34 -7.00 27.25
C MET A 433 -19.75 -8.35 27.69
N ILE A 434 -18.43 -8.53 27.65
CA ILE A 434 -17.75 -9.77 28.03
C ILE A 434 -17.17 -9.63 29.44
N PRO A 435 -17.31 -10.65 30.30
CA PRO A 435 -16.72 -10.64 31.64
C PRO A 435 -15.20 -10.40 31.61
N GLU A 436 -14.68 -9.60 32.55
CA GLU A 436 -13.26 -9.20 32.59
C GLU A 436 -12.27 -10.36 32.79
N ASP A 437 -12.73 -11.44 33.38
CA ASP A 437 -11.97 -12.68 33.60
C ASP A 437 -12.05 -13.64 32.42
N SER A 438 -12.85 -13.32 31.39
CA SER A 438 -12.96 -14.11 30.16
C SER A 438 -11.80 -13.83 29.19
N ARG A 439 -11.37 -14.89 28.49
CA ARG A 439 -10.41 -14.83 27.40
C ARG A 439 -11.05 -14.73 26.01
N ALA A 440 -12.37 -14.55 25.97
CA ALA A 440 -13.13 -14.52 24.73
C ALA A 440 -12.67 -13.40 23.79
N ASN A 441 -12.59 -13.70 22.50
CA ASN A 441 -12.35 -12.77 21.42
C ASN A 441 -13.32 -13.09 20.25
N PRO A 442 -14.61 -12.77 20.38
CA PRO A 442 -15.58 -13.04 19.32
C PRO A 442 -15.30 -12.21 18.08
N ASP A 443 -15.53 -12.80 16.93
CA ASP A 443 -15.14 -12.25 15.64
C ASP A 443 -15.84 -10.94 15.28
N LEU A 444 -17.14 -10.82 15.58
CA LEU A 444 -17.98 -9.70 15.18
C LEU A 444 -18.80 -9.14 16.34
N LYS A 445 -19.21 -7.86 16.22
CA LYS A 445 -20.27 -7.24 17.02
C LYS A 445 -21.31 -6.63 16.10
N VAL A 446 -22.59 -6.96 16.29
CA VAL A 446 -23.67 -6.51 15.43
C VAL A 446 -24.83 -6.00 16.31
N GLY A 447 -25.10 -4.71 16.28
CA GLY A 447 -26.22 -4.01 16.90
C GLY A 447 -27.02 -4.81 17.92
N GLU A 448 -28.23 -5.21 17.56
CA GLU A 448 -29.20 -5.92 18.41
C GLU A 448 -28.80 -7.36 18.80
N PHE A 449 -27.82 -7.95 18.10
CA PHE A 449 -27.42 -9.34 18.35
C PHE A 449 -26.21 -9.47 19.29
N GLY A 450 -25.54 -8.37 19.58
CA GLY A 450 -24.32 -8.38 20.37
C GLY A 450 -23.16 -9.01 19.61
N TYR A 451 -22.41 -9.91 20.31
CA TYR A 451 -21.27 -10.58 19.70
C TYR A 451 -21.67 -11.79 18.87
N ILE A 452 -20.97 -11.99 17.77
CA ILE A 452 -21.12 -13.12 16.84
C ILE A 452 -19.76 -13.80 16.70
N ASP A 453 -19.73 -15.12 16.84
CA ASP A 453 -18.56 -15.95 16.62
C ASP A 453 -18.77 -16.81 15.36
N VAL A 454 -17.91 -16.66 14.35
CA VAL A 454 -18.06 -17.31 13.04
C VAL A 454 -17.35 -18.65 13.06
N LYS A 455 -18.09 -19.72 12.85
CA LYS A 455 -17.57 -21.09 12.87
C LYS A 455 -17.78 -21.81 11.55
N SER A 456 -16.75 -22.51 11.10
CA SER A 456 -16.77 -23.34 9.88
C SER A 456 -16.54 -24.79 10.24
N PRO A 457 -17.57 -25.52 10.66
CA PRO A 457 -17.44 -26.92 11.06
C PRO A 457 -17.08 -27.78 9.85
N GLU A 458 -16.14 -28.71 9.99
CA GLU A 458 -15.76 -29.64 8.92
C GLU A 458 -16.89 -30.63 8.55
N LYS A 459 -17.76 -30.93 9.49
CA LYS A 459 -18.89 -31.86 9.34
C LYS A 459 -20.14 -31.27 9.97
N VAL A 460 -21.29 -31.55 9.39
CA VAL A 460 -22.61 -31.13 9.91
C VAL A 460 -22.83 -31.59 11.37
N MET A 461 -22.27 -32.74 11.75
CA MET A 461 -22.34 -33.25 13.13
C MET A 461 -21.62 -32.35 14.16
N ASN A 462 -20.64 -31.56 13.74
CA ASN A 462 -19.84 -30.71 14.60
C ASN A 462 -20.50 -29.36 14.93
N CYS A 463 -21.64 -29.04 14.29
CA CYS A 463 -22.31 -27.74 14.47
C CYS A 463 -22.67 -27.45 15.92
N CYS A 464 -23.20 -28.43 16.67
CA CYS A 464 -23.56 -28.24 18.10
C CYS A 464 -22.32 -27.93 18.94
N ARG A 465 -21.22 -28.67 18.75
CA ARG A 465 -19.96 -28.40 19.47
C ARG A 465 -19.43 -26.99 19.19
N ASN A 466 -19.48 -26.55 17.93
CA ASN A 466 -19.04 -25.22 17.53
C ASN A 466 -19.94 -24.13 18.10
N ALA A 467 -21.26 -24.34 18.12
CA ALA A 467 -22.22 -23.40 18.70
C ALA A 467 -22.05 -23.29 20.25
N ASN A 468 -21.88 -24.40 20.93
CA ASN A 468 -21.61 -24.41 22.38
C ASN A 468 -20.31 -23.68 22.71
N HIS A 469 -19.24 -23.89 21.90
CA HIS A 469 -17.99 -23.14 22.06
C HIS A 469 -18.20 -21.63 21.86
N ALA A 470 -18.98 -21.21 20.87
CA ALA A 470 -19.28 -19.80 20.64
C ALA A 470 -20.03 -19.20 21.85
N SER A 471 -20.99 -19.92 22.39
CA SER A 471 -21.77 -19.47 23.55
C SER A 471 -20.93 -19.43 24.84
N ASP A 472 -20.30 -20.56 25.22
CA ASP A 472 -19.63 -20.69 26.53
C ASP A 472 -18.25 -19.99 26.55
N ALA A 473 -17.44 -20.17 25.48
CA ALA A 473 -16.07 -19.69 25.47
C ALA A 473 -15.94 -18.28 24.89
N GLN A 474 -16.84 -17.87 23.96
CA GLN A 474 -16.77 -16.58 23.30
C GLN A 474 -17.88 -15.60 23.73
N HIS A 475 -18.85 -16.04 24.54
CA HIS A 475 -19.99 -15.23 24.95
C HIS A 475 -20.73 -14.60 23.77
N ALA A 476 -20.92 -15.38 22.69
CA ALA A 476 -21.40 -14.91 21.41
C ALA A 476 -22.45 -15.82 20.78
N CYS A 477 -23.37 -15.23 20.01
CA CYS A 477 -24.19 -16.01 19.08
C CYS A 477 -23.31 -16.69 18.05
N VAL A 478 -23.66 -17.88 17.61
CA VAL A 478 -22.92 -18.57 16.55
C VAL A 478 -23.42 -18.16 15.17
N CYS A 479 -22.47 -17.92 14.24
CA CYS A 479 -22.73 -17.94 12.82
C CYS A 479 -22.00 -19.13 12.18
N LEU A 480 -22.76 -20.13 11.75
CA LEU A 480 -22.24 -21.33 11.12
C LEU A 480 -22.12 -21.14 9.62
N THR A 481 -20.99 -21.55 9.04
CA THR A 481 -20.78 -21.46 7.58
C THR A 481 -20.68 -22.85 6.95
N ASP A 482 -21.04 -22.95 5.67
CA ASP A 482 -20.94 -24.19 4.87
C ASP A 482 -19.59 -24.37 4.17
N HIS A 483 -18.64 -23.46 4.43
CA HIS A 483 -17.36 -23.39 3.71
C HIS A 483 -16.56 -24.71 3.69
N CYS A 484 -16.57 -25.44 4.80
CA CYS A 484 -15.81 -26.70 4.96
C CYS A 484 -16.64 -27.95 4.63
N PHE A 485 -17.91 -27.82 4.29
CA PHE A 485 -18.74 -28.99 4.00
C PHE A 485 -18.43 -29.56 2.61
N ARG A 486 -18.22 -30.86 2.55
CA ARG A 486 -17.99 -31.57 1.28
C ARG A 486 -19.23 -31.61 0.37
N LYS A 487 -20.41 -31.45 0.91
CA LYS A 487 -21.70 -31.41 0.20
C LYS A 487 -22.53 -30.25 0.72
N PRO A 488 -23.31 -29.58 -0.13
CA PRO A 488 -24.23 -28.53 0.31
C PRO A 488 -25.15 -29.02 1.42
N ILE A 489 -25.32 -28.18 2.45
CA ILE A 489 -26.25 -28.48 3.54
C ILE A 489 -27.68 -28.16 3.11
N THR A 490 -28.62 -29.04 3.46
CA THR A 490 -30.05 -28.86 3.17
C THR A 490 -30.74 -28.09 4.31
N GLU A 491 -31.87 -27.44 3.98
CA GLU A 491 -32.68 -26.71 4.97
C GLU A 491 -33.14 -27.61 6.13
N ARG A 492 -33.52 -28.85 5.83
CA ARG A 492 -33.89 -29.83 6.85
C ARG A 492 -32.73 -30.10 7.81
N GLN A 493 -31.52 -30.28 7.30
CA GLN A 493 -30.32 -30.48 8.15
C GLN A 493 -30.03 -29.24 9.01
N ILE A 494 -30.23 -28.02 8.48
CA ILE A 494 -30.10 -26.80 9.26
C ILE A 494 -31.10 -26.79 10.42
N GLN A 495 -32.38 -27.09 10.15
CA GLN A 495 -33.41 -27.14 11.18
C GLN A 495 -33.13 -28.22 12.24
N ASP A 496 -32.72 -29.42 11.82
CA ASP A 496 -32.34 -30.49 12.75
C ASP A 496 -31.14 -30.08 13.63
N ARG A 497 -30.15 -29.34 13.07
CA ARG A 497 -29.00 -28.85 13.84
C ARG A 497 -29.39 -27.70 14.78
N ASN A 498 -30.21 -26.75 14.33
CA ASN A 498 -30.71 -25.68 15.18
C ASN A 498 -31.45 -26.24 16.41
N LYS A 499 -32.34 -27.21 16.20
CA LYS A 499 -33.03 -27.88 17.29
C LYS A 499 -32.02 -28.50 18.26
N ALA A 500 -31.05 -29.28 17.78
CA ALA A 500 -30.06 -29.91 18.63
C ALA A 500 -29.15 -28.90 19.37
N ILE A 501 -28.91 -27.71 18.78
CA ILE A 501 -28.16 -26.62 19.44
C ILE A 501 -29.01 -26.02 20.57
N TRP A 502 -30.28 -25.70 20.32
CA TRP A 502 -31.17 -25.13 21.34
C TRP A 502 -31.54 -26.10 22.44
N ASP A 503 -31.61 -27.41 22.16
CA ASP A 503 -31.80 -28.46 23.15
C ASP A 503 -30.54 -28.68 24.04
N SER A 504 -29.41 -28.04 23.67
CA SER A 504 -28.18 -28.08 24.45
C SER A 504 -28.22 -27.08 25.61
N GLU A 505 -27.94 -27.54 26.82
CA GLU A 505 -27.84 -26.68 28.02
C GLU A 505 -26.69 -25.66 27.95
N GLN A 506 -25.77 -25.80 26.98
CA GLN A 506 -24.58 -24.95 26.81
C GLN A 506 -24.78 -23.78 25.82
N TYR A 507 -25.88 -23.75 25.08
CA TYR A 507 -26.15 -22.64 24.14
C TYR A 507 -27.21 -21.69 24.71
N HIS A 508 -26.80 -20.49 25.15
CA HIS A 508 -27.66 -19.57 25.90
C HIS A 508 -28.24 -18.41 25.09
N HIS A 509 -27.99 -18.37 23.77
CA HIS A 509 -28.46 -17.29 22.91
C HIS A 509 -29.76 -17.62 22.19
N ASP A 510 -30.54 -16.56 21.90
CA ASP A 510 -31.83 -16.69 21.22
C ASP A 510 -31.70 -16.88 19.71
N TYR A 511 -30.57 -16.56 19.15
CA TYR A 511 -30.37 -16.58 17.70
C TYR A 511 -29.24 -17.53 17.29
N ILE A 512 -29.45 -18.22 16.17
CA ILE A 512 -28.44 -18.96 15.42
C ILE A 512 -28.40 -18.38 14.02
N PHE A 513 -27.23 -18.07 13.52
CA PHE A 513 -27.03 -17.62 12.17
C PHE A 513 -26.37 -18.70 11.32
N TRP A 514 -26.72 -18.71 10.04
CA TRP A 514 -26.11 -19.55 9.03
C TRP A 514 -25.74 -18.72 7.81
N TYR A 515 -24.50 -18.79 7.39
CA TYR A 515 -24.02 -18.23 6.15
C TYR A 515 -23.79 -19.37 5.15
N VAL A 516 -24.74 -19.58 4.25
CA VAL A 516 -24.80 -20.73 3.34
C VAL A 516 -25.01 -20.24 1.90
N ASN A 517 -24.19 -20.68 0.98
CA ASN A 517 -24.22 -20.28 -0.44
C ASN A 517 -24.25 -18.74 -0.62
N GLY A 518 -23.42 -18.03 0.17
CA GLY A 518 -23.33 -16.57 0.10
C GLY A 518 -24.54 -15.80 0.68
N LYS A 519 -25.45 -16.48 1.39
CA LYS A 519 -26.63 -15.87 2.00
C LYS A 519 -26.66 -16.06 3.50
N LEU A 520 -26.90 -14.98 4.21
CA LEU A 520 -27.10 -15.00 5.67
C LEU A 520 -28.55 -15.39 5.99
N ARG A 521 -28.71 -16.30 6.94
CA ARG A 521 -30.03 -16.74 7.45
C ARG A 521 -30.05 -16.64 8.95
N LYS A 522 -31.14 -16.09 9.51
CA LYS A 522 -31.37 -15.93 10.95
C LYS A 522 -32.44 -16.89 11.43
N TYR A 523 -32.16 -17.62 12.48
CA TYR A 523 -33.12 -18.48 13.15
C TYR A 523 -33.25 -18.04 14.60
N LYS A 524 -34.47 -17.93 15.09
CA LYS A 524 -34.79 -17.57 16.48
C LYS A 524 -35.21 -18.80 17.26
N ARG A 525 -34.78 -18.89 18.52
CA ARG A 525 -35.21 -19.96 19.42
C ARG A 525 -36.74 -19.96 19.50
N PRO A 526 -37.43 -21.12 19.31
CA PRO A 526 -38.87 -21.22 19.55
C PRO A 526 -39.21 -20.79 20.99
N MET A 527 -40.24 -20.00 21.15
CA MET A 527 -40.80 -19.79 22.49
C MET A 527 -41.48 -21.08 22.91
N GLU A 528 -41.16 -21.57 24.12
CA GLU A 528 -41.81 -22.74 24.74
C GLU A 528 -43.30 -22.48 24.95
#